data_205f10f8a27404937bad79d71b074cfa
#
_entry.id   205f10f8a27404937bad79d71b074cfa
#
_cell.length_a   1.000
_cell.length_b   1.000
_cell.length_c   1.000
_cell.angle_alpha   90.00
_cell.angle_beta   90.00
_cell.angle_gamma   90.00
#
_symmetry.space_group_name_H-M   'P 1'
#
loop_
_entity.id
_entity.type
_entity.pdbx_description
1 polymer ?
#
loop_
_entity_poly.entity_id
_entity_poly.type
_entity_poly.pdbx_seq_one_letter_code
_entity_poly.pdbx_strand_id
1 'polypeptide(L)' 'MLWDNVQNVLNEKSISIYRLSKLTGILDNTLYSYSRGISEPSFTNMCKIADALDVSLDVFRERR' A
#
# COMPACT_ATOMS: atom_id res chain seq x y z
N MET A 1 8.24 -8.99 -2.99
CA MET A 1 8.34 -7.51 -2.80
C MET A 1 7.28 -7.05 -1.81
N LEU A 2 7.61 -6.04 -1.03
CA LEU A 2 6.67 -5.51 -0.03
C LEU A 2 5.32 -5.11 -0.64
N TRP A 3 5.35 -4.47 -1.82
CA TRP A 3 4.14 -4.03 -2.48
C TRP A 3 3.21 -5.18 -2.89
N ASP A 4 3.74 -6.36 -3.12
CA ASP A 4 2.91 -7.50 -3.50
C ASP A 4 1.85 -7.79 -2.44
N ASN A 5 2.21 -7.66 -1.17
CA ASN A 5 1.28 -7.85 -0.07
C ASN A 5 0.23 -6.73 -0.03
N VAL A 6 0.64 -5.49 -0.28
CA VAL A 6 -0.29 -4.37 -0.38
C VAL A 6 -1.26 -4.60 -1.53
N GLN A 7 -0.74 -5.01 -2.70
CA GLN A 7 -1.58 -5.26 -3.87
C GLN A 7 -2.59 -6.36 -3.62
N ASN A 8 -2.21 -7.41 -2.90
CA ASN A 8 -3.13 -8.49 -2.55
C ASN A 8 -4.30 -7.96 -1.71
N VAL A 9 -4.02 -7.10 -0.74
CA VAL A 9 -5.09 -6.52 0.09
C VAL A 9 -5.97 -5.61 -0.75
N LEU A 10 -5.40 -4.81 -1.64
CA LEU A 10 -6.19 -3.95 -2.55
C LEU A 10 -7.13 -4.80 -3.41
N ASN A 11 -6.62 -5.90 -3.94
CA ASN A 11 -7.42 -6.81 -4.77
C ASN A 11 -8.56 -7.44 -3.96
N GLU A 12 -8.27 -7.91 -2.76
CA GLU A 12 -9.29 -8.51 -1.89
C GLU A 12 -10.40 -7.52 -1.55
N LYS A 13 -10.05 -6.25 -1.36
CA LYS A 13 -11.02 -5.22 -0.98
C LYS A 13 -11.59 -4.48 -2.19
N SER A 14 -11.16 -4.82 -3.39
CA SER A 14 -11.57 -4.16 -4.64
C SER A 14 -11.30 -2.64 -4.61
N ILE A 15 -10.13 -2.27 -4.09
CA ILE A 15 -9.70 -0.88 -3.98
C ILE A 15 -8.61 -0.63 -5.02
N SER A 16 -8.80 0.43 -5.83
CA SER A 16 -7.79 0.84 -6.81
C SER A 16 -6.69 1.66 -6.13
N ILE A 17 -5.57 1.82 -6.84
CA ILE A 17 -4.48 2.69 -6.37
C ILE A 17 -4.98 4.14 -6.27
N TYR A 18 -5.81 4.58 -7.23
CA TYR A 18 -6.39 5.92 -7.18
C TYR A 18 -7.21 6.11 -5.89
N ARG A 19 -8.05 5.13 -5.57
CA ARG A 19 -8.84 5.18 -4.35
C ARG A 19 -7.96 5.19 -3.10
N LEU A 20 -6.91 4.37 -3.10
CA LEU A 20 -5.96 4.35 -2.00
C LEU A 20 -5.30 5.71 -1.81
N SER A 21 -4.95 6.39 -2.91
CA SER A 21 -4.43 7.76 -2.88
C SER A 21 -5.40 8.69 -2.14
N LYS A 22 -6.68 8.61 -2.45
CA LYS A 22 -7.69 9.45 -1.80
C LYS A 22 -7.82 9.13 -0.31
N LEU A 23 -7.75 7.86 0.05
CA LEU A 23 -7.89 7.43 1.44
C LEU A 23 -6.68 7.78 2.31
N THR A 24 -5.48 7.75 1.74
CA THR A 24 -4.24 7.96 2.49
C THR A 24 -3.73 9.39 2.43
N GLY A 25 -4.11 10.14 1.41
CA GLY A 25 -3.52 11.44 1.13
C GLY A 25 -2.14 11.35 0.47
N ILE A 26 -1.67 10.15 0.13
CA ILE A 26 -0.43 9.96 -0.61
C ILE A 26 -0.72 10.16 -2.09
N LEU A 27 0.17 10.86 -2.79
CA LEU A 27 -0.01 11.11 -4.23
C LEU A 27 -0.08 9.79 -4.99
N ASP A 28 -0.96 9.72 -5.98
CA ASP A 28 -1.12 8.54 -6.81
C ASP A 28 0.17 8.17 -7.55
N ASN A 29 0.91 9.16 -8.04
CA ASN A 29 2.22 8.92 -8.69
C ASN A 29 3.19 8.22 -7.73
N THR A 30 3.18 8.59 -6.46
CA THR A 30 4.01 7.95 -5.45
C THR A 30 3.62 6.49 -5.26
N LEU A 31 2.31 6.22 -5.17
CA LEU A 31 1.81 4.86 -5.03
C LEU A 31 2.14 4.01 -6.26
N TYR A 32 2.02 4.58 -7.46
CA TYR A 32 2.41 3.87 -8.68
C TYR A 32 3.90 3.56 -8.71
N SER A 33 4.75 4.48 -8.21
CA SER A 33 6.19 4.21 -8.08
C SER A 33 6.45 3.01 -7.17
N TYR A 34 5.71 2.90 -6.08
CA TYR A 34 5.81 1.73 -5.19
C TYR A 34 5.41 0.46 -5.93
N SER A 35 4.33 0.50 -6.69
CA SER A 35 3.82 -0.66 -7.40
C SER A 35 4.77 -1.16 -8.49
N ARG A 36 5.58 -0.26 -9.05
CA ARG A 36 6.56 -0.59 -10.08
C ARG A 36 7.93 -0.97 -9.52
N GLY A 37 8.10 -0.89 -8.20
CA GLY A 37 9.39 -1.17 -7.58
C GLY A 37 10.44 -0.09 -7.75
N ILE A 38 10.03 1.11 -8.20
CA ILE A 38 10.95 2.23 -8.38
C ILE A 38 11.36 2.79 -7.03
N SER A 39 10.46 2.81 -6.07
CA SER A 39 10.73 3.26 -4.70
C SER A 39 9.98 2.38 -3.72
N GLU A 40 10.37 2.44 -2.46
CA GLU A 40 9.70 1.69 -1.39
C GLU A 40 9.01 2.67 -0.44
N PRO A 41 7.85 2.28 0.11
CA PRO A 41 7.16 3.13 1.08
C PRO A 41 8.00 3.31 2.34
N SER A 42 7.99 4.51 2.90
CA SER A 42 8.53 4.74 4.23
C SER A 42 7.63 4.06 5.27
N PHE A 43 8.14 3.90 6.48
CA PHE A 43 7.33 3.35 7.57
C PHE A 43 6.07 4.18 7.79
N THR A 44 6.20 5.51 7.77
CA THR A 44 5.07 6.42 7.94
C THR A 44 4.00 6.17 6.86
N ASN A 45 4.41 6.04 5.61
CA ASN A 45 3.47 5.78 4.52
C ASN A 45 2.85 4.39 4.62
N MET A 46 3.61 3.39 5.08
CA MET A 46 3.04 2.06 5.32
C MET A 46 1.97 2.09 6.40
N CYS A 47 2.18 2.88 7.47
CA CYS A 47 1.16 3.06 8.49
C CYS A 47 -0.11 3.70 7.92
N LYS A 48 0.03 4.71 7.08
CA LYS A 48 -1.11 5.35 6.42
C LYS A 48 -1.88 4.36 5.55
N ILE A 49 -1.16 3.53 4.81
CA ILE A 49 -1.77 2.51 3.95
C ILE A 49 -2.52 1.48 4.80
N ALA A 50 -1.90 0.98 5.86
CA ALA A 50 -2.54 0.00 6.74
C ALA A 50 -3.80 0.58 7.38
N ASP A 51 -3.74 1.81 7.86
CA ASP A 51 -4.90 2.47 8.46
C ASP A 51 -6.03 2.65 7.44
N ALA A 52 -5.69 3.08 6.24
CA ALA A 52 -6.68 3.28 5.18
C ALA A 52 -7.37 1.98 4.78
N LEU A 53 -6.64 0.87 4.81
CA LEU A 53 -7.18 -0.45 4.46
C LEU A 53 -7.76 -1.19 5.66
N ASP A 54 -7.66 -0.60 6.84
CA ASP A 54 -8.16 -1.18 8.10
C ASP A 54 -7.55 -2.56 8.37
N VAL A 55 -6.25 -2.65 8.20
CA VAL A 55 -5.49 -3.88 8.48
C VAL A 55 -4.27 -3.56 9.32
N SER A 56 -3.73 -4.59 9.97
CA SER A 56 -2.48 -4.48 10.71
C SER A 56 -1.29 -4.40 9.75
N LEU A 57 -0.23 -3.70 10.15
CA LEU A 57 1.02 -3.67 9.39
C LEU A 57 1.59 -5.07 9.16
N ASP A 58 1.31 -6.03 10.04
CA ASP A 58 1.78 -7.40 9.91
C ASP A 58 1.30 -8.06 8.61
N VAL A 59 0.18 -7.61 8.08
CA VAL A 59 -0.37 -8.14 6.83
C VAL A 59 0.58 -7.92 5.66
N PHE A 60 1.39 -6.86 5.71
CA PHE A 60 2.32 -6.49 4.65
C PHE A 60 3.72 -7.06 4.86
N ARG A 61 3.91 -7.75 5.96
CA ARG A 61 5.22 -8.28 6.33
C ARG A 61 5.60 -9.43 5.40
N GLU A 62 6.81 -9.36 4.86
CA GLU A 62 7.32 -10.46 4.04
C GLU A 62 7.69 -11.63 4.94
N ARG A 63 7.27 -12.81 4.53
CA ARG A 63 7.61 -14.05 5.23
C ARG A 63 8.83 -14.68 4.58
N ARG A 64 9.67 -15.27 5.43
CA ARG A 64 10.82 -16.02 4.97
C ARG A 64 10.47 -17.49 4.82
#